data_fbccc832684712c1c5838c0870068741
#
_entry.id   fbccc832684712c1c5838c0870068741
#
_cell.length_a   1.000
_cell.length_b   1.000
_cell.length_c   1.000
_cell.angle_alpha   90.00
_cell.angle_beta   90.00
_cell.angle_gamma   90.00
#
_symmetry.space_group_name_H-M   'P 1'
#
loop_
_entity.id
_entity.type
_entity.pdbx_description
1 polymer ?
#
loop_
_entity_poly.entity_id
_entity_poly.type
_entity_poly.pdbx_seq_one_letter_code
_entity_poly.pdbx_strand_id
1 'polypeptide(L)'
;MAVRPVRAEGRRVLDALRIRDEEWKRKREDTPGFKEYREPPLEPTYYATLLECEAKKAAVPDPTTLILIDEADRLGMSSLEQVRSIFDDGGIGLVLIGMPGIEKWLARFPQFYSRIGFVHQYRPLTAAETQNFLEGGWAPDGVTLPGKLFNADIMSAIVRMTGGNFRLLNRLLTQIERVMQVNDTMEVSLAIVEAARESLVVGQT
;
A
#
# COMPACT_ATOMS: atom_id res chain seq x y z
N MET A 1 -5.06 30.96 8.18
CA MET A 1 -4.65 30.09 7.05
C MET A 1 -5.41 30.53 5.81
N ALA A 2 -4.76 31.14 4.83
CA ALA A 2 -5.43 31.71 3.67
C ALA A 2 -5.70 30.61 2.64
N VAL A 3 -6.97 30.31 2.41
CA VAL A 3 -7.43 29.43 1.34
C VAL A 3 -7.00 30.09 0.01
N ARG A 4 -6.06 29.45 -0.71
CA ARG A 4 -5.70 29.90 -2.06
C ARG A 4 -6.94 29.82 -2.95
N PRO A 5 -7.26 30.84 -3.70
CA PRO A 5 -8.46 30.84 -4.52
C PRO A 5 -8.30 29.83 -5.66
N VAL A 6 -9.18 28.84 -5.71
CA VAL A 6 -9.31 27.77 -6.74
C VAL A 6 -9.25 28.30 -8.18
N ARG A 7 -9.60 29.58 -8.40
CA ARG A 7 -9.52 30.27 -9.69
C ARG A 7 -8.09 30.37 -10.27
N ALA A 8 -7.04 30.34 -9.43
CA ALA A 8 -5.66 30.47 -9.91
C ALA A 8 -5.09 29.11 -10.40
N GLU A 9 -5.51 27.99 -9.81
CA GLU A 9 -5.10 26.65 -10.23
C GLU A 9 -5.83 26.20 -11.49
N GLY A 10 -7.14 26.43 -11.59
CA GLY A 10 -7.89 26.14 -12.81
C GLY A 10 -7.35 26.91 -14.03
N ARG A 11 -6.88 28.14 -13.84
CA ARG A 11 -6.22 28.90 -14.91
C ARG A 11 -4.88 28.26 -15.32
N ARG A 12 -4.06 27.81 -14.36
CA ARG A 12 -2.78 27.13 -14.64
C ARG A 12 -2.95 25.82 -15.40
N VAL A 13 -3.98 25.04 -15.07
CA VAL A 13 -4.30 23.80 -15.79
C VAL A 13 -4.75 24.12 -17.22
N LEU A 14 -5.60 25.14 -17.43
CA LEU A 14 -6.02 25.58 -18.76
C LEU A 14 -4.85 26.11 -19.59
N ASP A 15 -3.95 26.88 -18.97
CA ASP A 15 -2.76 27.40 -19.63
C ASP A 15 -1.79 26.26 -20.00
N ALA A 16 -1.61 25.28 -19.13
CA ALA A 16 -0.79 24.08 -19.39
C ALA A 16 -1.38 23.21 -20.51
N LEU A 17 -2.70 23.04 -20.55
CA LEU A 17 -3.40 22.33 -21.61
C LEU A 17 -3.33 23.08 -22.94
N ARG A 18 -3.42 24.41 -22.91
CA ARG A 18 -3.29 25.26 -24.10
C ARG A 18 -1.89 25.21 -24.69
N ILE A 19 -0.85 25.29 -23.86
CA ILE A 19 0.56 25.15 -24.25
C ILE A 19 0.78 23.79 -24.90
N ARG A 20 0.27 22.71 -24.32
CA ARG A 20 0.36 21.35 -24.85
C ARG A 20 -0.35 21.19 -26.19
N ASP A 21 -1.50 21.84 -26.36
CA ASP A 21 -2.27 21.81 -27.61
C ASP A 21 -1.55 22.59 -28.72
N GLU A 22 -0.92 23.72 -28.40
CA GLU A 22 -0.10 24.52 -29.33
C GLU A 22 1.20 23.81 -29.71
N GLU A 23 1.88 23.14 -28.76
CA GLU A 23 3.06 22.31 -29.03
C GLU A 23 2.69 21.10 -29.90
N TRP A 24 1.54 20.50 -29.66
CA TRP A 24 1.04 19.38 -30.45
C TRP A 24 0.69 19.79 -31.89
N LYS A 25 0.08 20.96 -32.06
CA LYS A 25 -0.21 21.57 -33.38
C LYS A 25 1.09 21.83 -34.14
N ARG A 26 2.10 22.38 -33.46
CA ARG A 26 3.41 22.65 -34.07
C ARG A 26 4.12 21.38 -34.50
N LYS A 27 4.18 20.36 -33.64
CA LYS A 27 4.76 19.04 -33.98
C LYS A 27 4.04 18.37 -35.14
N ARG A 28 2.74 18.59 -35.29
CA ARG A 28 1.92 18.06 -36.34
C ARG A 28 2.20 18.73 -37.71
N GLU A 29 2.49 20.02 -37.71
CA GLU A 29 2.85 20.76 -38.91
C GLU A 29 4.23 20.38 -39.43
N ASP A 30 5.16 20.03 -38.53
CA ASP A 30 6.55 19.71 -38.85
C ASP A 30 6.81 18.23 -39.21
N THR A 31 5.83 17.33 -39.05
CA THR A 31 6.03 15.89 -39.29
C THR A 31 5.38 15.43 -40.60
N PRO A 32 6.17 15.08 -41.64
CA PRO A 32 5.63 14.55 -42.91
C PRO A 32 4.89 13.22 -42.65
N GLY A 33 3.65 13.11 -43.13
CA GLY A 33 2.85 11.88 -43.03
C GLY A 33 1.84 11.85 -41.88
N PHE A 34 1.82 12.84 -40.98
CA PHE A 34 0.91 12.92 -39.83
C PHE A 34 -0.52 13.40 -40.19
N LYS A 35 -0.83 13.51 -41.48
CA LYS A 35 -2.09 14.11 -41.96
C LYS A 35 -3.36 13.28 -41.76
N GLU A 36 -3.24 12.01 -41.34
CA GLU A 36 -4.40 11.09 -41.27
C GLU A 36 -5.02 10.87 -39.88
N TYR A 37 -4.37 11.27 -38.79
CA TYR A 37 -4.95 11.09 -37.45
C TYR A 37 -5.56 12.40 -36.95
N ARG A 38 -6.87 12.57 -37.18
CA ARG A 38 -7.68 13.61 -36.53
C ARG A 38 -8.21 13.06 -35.22
N GLU A 39 -7.52 13.36 -34.10
CA GLU A 39 -8.27 13.42 -32.85
C GLU A 39 -9.29 14.55 -32.96
N PRO A 40 -10.57 14.28 -32.70
CA PRO A 40 -11.55 15.37 -32.64
C PRO A 40 -11.08 16.35 -31.58
N PRO A 41 -11.15 17.69 -31.84
CA PRO A 41 -10.86 18.68 -30.81
C PRO A 41 -11.78 18.35 -29.62
N LEU A 42 -11.19 18.22 -28.43
CA LEU A 42 -11.95 18.04 -27.21
C LEU A 42 -12.96 19.18 -27.14
N GLU A 43 -14.23 18.85 -27.14
CA GLU A 43 -15.33 19.82 -27.13
C GLU A 43 -15.13 20.83 -25.99
N PRO A 44 -15.39 22.13 -26.18
CA PRO A 44 -15.33 23.12 -25.11
C PRO A 44 -16.12 22.71 -23.84
N THR A 45 -17.18 21.94 -24.03
CA THR A 45 -17.99 21.31 -22.99
C THR A 45 -17.16 20.37 -22.09
N TYR A 46 -16.18 19.64 -22.63
CA TYR A 46 -15.34 18.75 -21.82
C TYR A 46 -14.48 19.51 -20.82
N TYR A 47 -13.88 20.61 -21.24
CA TYR A 47 -13.10 21.49 -20.36
C TYR A 47 -13.97 22.19 -19.32
N ALA A 48 -15.16 22.63 -19.70
CA ALA A 48 -16.14 23.22 -18.77
C ALA A 48 -16.54 22.18 -17.71
N THR A 49 -16.80 20.93 -18.11
CA THR A 49 -17.16 19.84 -17.19
C THR A 49 -16.01 19.49 -16.24
N LEU A 50 -14.75 19.45 -16.74
CA LEU A 50 -13.57 19.26 -15.89
C LEU A 50 -13.42 20.35 -14.84
N LEU A 51 -13.57 21.62 -15.26
CA LEU A 51 -13.49 22.76 -14.35
C LEU A 51 -14.61 22.75 -13.31
N GLU A 52 -15.82 22.36 -13.70
CA GLU A 52 -16.94 22.19 -12.77
C GLU A 52 -16.70 21.03 -11.79
N CYS A 53 -16.12 19.93 -12.26
CA CYS A 53 -15.74 18.80 -11.40
C CYS A 53 -14.64 19.19 -10.41
N GLU A 54 -13.63 19.95 -10.85
CA GLU A 54 -12.58 20.47 -9.97
C GLU A 54 -13.12 21.49 -8.97
N ALA A 55 -14.00 22.40 -9.42
CA ALA A 55 -14.66 23.34 -8.53
C ALA A 55 -15.57 22.66 -7.49
N LYS A 56 -16.26 21.58 -7.87
CA LYS A 56 -17.06 20.77 -6.95
C LYS A 56 -16.20 19.99 -5.98
N LYS A 57 -15.06 19.43 -6.44
CA LYS A 57 -14.08 18.76 -5.55
C LYS A 57 -13.48 19.75 -4.53
N ALA A 58 -13.18 20.97 -4.96
CA ALA A 58 -12.64 22.00 -4.07
C ALA A 58 -13.67 22.56 -3.09
N ALA A 59 -14.97 22.39 -3.36
CA ALA A 59 -16.05 22.81 -2.45
C ALA A 59 -16.32 21.79 -1.34
N VAL A 60 -15.86 20.55 -1.49
CA VAL A 60 -15.95 19.52 -0.44
C VAL A 60 -14.60 19.47 0.27
N PRO A 61 -14.54 19.79 1.58
CA PRO A 61 -13.30 19.65 2.33
C PRO A 61 -12.84 18.19 2.26
N ASP A 62 -11.61 17.98 1.83
CA ASP A 62 -11.00 16.65 1.82
C ASP A 62 -10.83 16.18 3.27
N PRO A 63 -11.52 15.13 3.72
CA PRO A 63 -11.44 14.63 5.06
C PRO A 63 -10.17 13.81 5.32
N THR A 64 -9.30 13.65 4.33
CA THR A 64 -8.09 12.85 4.43
C THR A 64 -7.14 13.45 5.46
N THR A 65 -6.85 12.69 6.50
CA THR A 65 -5.91 13.08 7.57
C THR A 65 -4.63 12.25 7.56
N LEU A 66 -4.64 11.11 6.87
CA LEU A 66 -3.52 10.17 6.83
C LEU A 66 -3.44 9.50 5.45
N ILE A 67 -2.24 9.45 4.90
CA ILE A 67 -1.91 8.69 3.69
C ILE A 67 -0.92 7.59 4.06
N LEU A 68 -1.24 6.36 3.65
CA LEU A 68 -0.37 5.19 3.79
C LEU A 68 0.06 4.77 2.39
N ILE A 69 1.36 4.67 2.15
CA ILE A 69 1.91 4.20 0.87
C ILE A 69 2.69 2.93 1.13
N ASP A 70 2.16 1.81 0.66
CA ASP A 70 2.85 0.52 0.67
C ASP A 70 3.77 0.37 -0.55
N GLU A 71 4.80 -0.46 -0.43
CA GLU A 71 5.85 -0.65 -1.44
C GLU A 71 6.51 0.68 -1.87
N ALA A 72 6.68 1.60 -0.93
CA ALA A 72 7.19 2.95 -1.19
C ALA A 72 8.63 2.97 -1.76
N ASP A 73 9.37 1.89 -1.59
CA ASP A 73 10.69 1.67 -2.22
C ASP A 73 10.64 1.57 -3.75
N ARG A 74 9.45 1.35 -4.32
CA ARG A 74 9.22 1.35 -5.78
C ARG A 74 8.92 2.73 -6.36
N LEU A 75 8.73 3.75 -5.52
CA LEU A 75 8.46 5.10 -6.00
C LEU A 75 9.68 5.69 -6.70
N GLY A 76 9.47 6.23 -7.90
CA GLY A 76 10.47 7.06 -8.57
C GLY A 76 10.57 8.46 -7.95
N MET A 77 11.62 9.20 -8.33
CA MET A 77 11.86 10.57 -7.84
C MET A 77 10.66 11.51 -8.04
N SER A 78 10.05 11.48 -9.21
CA SER A 78 8.90 12.35 -9.52
C SER A 78 7.71 12.06 -8.62
N SER A 79 7.46 10.78 -8.31
CA SER A 79 6.38 10.37 -7.40
C SER A 79 6.68 10.76 -5.97
N LEU A 80 7.93 10.63 -5.51
CA LEU A 80 8.34 11.10 -4.19
C LEU A 80 8.17 12.61 -4.04
N GLU A 81 8.53 13.39 -5.05
CA GLU A 81 8.33 14.84 -5.03
C GLU A 81 6.84 15.23 -4.99
N GLN A 82 5.98 14.49 -5.66
CA GLN A 82 4.53 14.68 -5.55
C GLN A 82 4.03 14.37 -4.14
N VAL A 83 4.45 13.24 -3.57
CA VAL A 83 4.10 12.86 -2.19
C VAL A 83 4.60 13.92 -1.20
N ARG A 84 5.82 14.43 -1.38
CA ARG A 84 6.38 15.51 -0.58
C ARG A 84 5.52 16.78 -0.69
N SER A 85 5.12 17.15 -1.90
CA SER A 85 4.28 18.33 -2.11
C SER A 85 2.95 18.22 -1.37
N ILE A 86 2.30 17.05 -1.43
CA ILE A 86 1.05 16.80 -0.71
C ILE A 86 1.27 16.93 0.81
N PHE A 87 2.36 16.38 1.33
CA PHE A 87 2.70 16.49 2.75
C PHE A 87 3.02 17.94 3.16
N ASP A 88 3.77 18.67 2.34
CA ASP A 88 4.16 20.08 2.61
C ASP A 88 2.95 21.03 2.56
N ASP A 89 1.90 20.72 1.80
CA ASP A 89 0.65 21.47 1.81
C ASP A 89 -0.06 21.44 3.18
N GLY A 90 0.31 20.48 4.02
CA GLY A 90 -0.05 20.40 5.44
C GLY A 90 -1.39 19.74 5.72
N GLY A 91 -1.57 19.38 7.01
CA GLY A 91 -2.81 18.78 7.51
C GLY A 91 -2.93 17.27 7.33
N ILE A 92 -1.97 16.63 6.65
CA ILE A 92 -2.00 15.19 6.34
C ILE A 92 -0.80 14.50 6.98
N GLY A 93 -1.04 13.40 7.71
CA GLY A 93 0.00 12.46 8.12
C GLY A 93 0.41 11.58 6.93
N LEU A 94 1.70 11.23 6.85
CA LEU A 94 2.22 10.36 5.81
C LEU A 94 2.98 9.19 6.43
N VAL A 95 2.64 7.97 6.02
CA VAL A 95 3.36 6.75 6.39
C VAL A 95 3.82 6.04 5.12
N LEU A 96 5.12 5.84 5.02
CA LEU A 96 5.73 5.05 3.95
C LEU A 96 6.09 3.67 4.49
N ILE A 97 5.63 2.64 3.81
CA ILE A 97 5.91 1.23 4.12
C ILE A 97 6.73 0.68 2.97
N GLY A 98 7.81 -0.03 3.27
CA GLY A 98 8.68 -0.58 2.23
C GLY A 98 9.62 -1.65 2.75
N MET A 99 10.51 -2.13 1.90
CA MET A 99 11.50 -3.15 2.25
C MET A 99 12.48 -2.64 3.30
N PRO A 100 13.07 -3.52 4.12
CA PRO A 100 14.14 -3.16 5.04
C PRO A 100 15.26 -2.38 4.33
N GLY A 101 15.62 -1.23 4.87
CA GLY A 101 16.60 -0.33 4.26
C GLY A 101 16.00 0.82 3.45
N ILE A 102 14.67 0.93 3.37
CA ILE A 102 14.00 2.08 2.72
C ILE A 102 14.49 3.42 3.29
N GLU A 103 14.80 3.47 4.58
CA GLU A 103 15.34 4.67 5.23
C GLU A 103 16.68 5.11 4.64
N LYS A 104 17.53 4.15 4.27
CA LYS A 104 18.84 4.42 3.63
C LYS A 104 18.65 4.92 2.20
N TRP A 105 17.63 4.41 1.53
CA TRP A 105 17.29 4.86 0.20
C TRP A 105 16.73 6.29 0.23
N LEU A 106 15.81 6.59 1.15
CA LEU A 106 15.24 7.92 1.36
C LEU A 106 16.30 8.94 1.80
N ALA A 107 17.35 8.52 2.53
CA ALA A 107 18.46 9.38 2.94
C ALA A 107 19.24 9.98 1.76
N ARG A 108 19.11 9.41 0.55
CA ARG A 108 19.70 9.98 -0.67
C ARG A 108 19.00 11.26 -1.13
N PHE A 109 17.82 11.56 -0.55
CA PHE A 109 16.98 12.70 -0.87
C PHE A 109 16.83 13.61 0.36
N PRO A 110 17.80 14.51 0.61
CA PRO A 110 17.84 15.32 1.84
C PRO A 110 16.56 16.12 2.07
N GLN A 111 15.93 16.60 0.99
CA GLN A 111 14.68 17.37 1.06
C GLN A 111 13.51 16.53 1.58
N PHE A 112 13.49 15.24 1.26
CA PHE A 112 12.49 14.29 1.74
C PHE A 112 12.85 13.79 3.14
N TYR A 113 14.12 13.42 3.32
CA TYR A 113 14.63 12.86 4.57
C TYR A 113 14.46 13.80 5.77
N SER A 114 14.63 15.12 5.56
CA SER A 114 14.43 16.13 6.61
C SER A 114 12.98 16.19 7.17
N ARG A 115 12.02 15.55 6.52
CA ARG A 115 10.61 15.49 6.93
C ARG A 115 10.25 14.20 7.64
N ILE A 116 11.17 13.23 7.67
CA ILE A 116 10.95 11.95 8.35
C ILE A 116 11.09 12.19 9.85
N GLY A 117 10.00 12.08 10.57
CA GLY A 117 9.97 12.25 12.02
C GLY A 117 10.25 10.96 12.79
N PHE A 118 9.97 9.80 12.19
CA PHE A 118 10.08 8.52 12.85
C PHE A 118 10.35 7.38 11.86
N VAL A 119 11.20 6.44 12.26
CA VAL A 119 11.48 5.22 11.50
C VAL A 119 11.27 4.02 12.41
N HIS A 120 10.46 3.08 11.97
CA HIS A 120 10.22 1.83 12.68
C HIS A 120 10.52 0.64 11.77
N GLN A 121 11.28 -0.32 12.28
CA GLN A 121 11.58 -1.55 11.58
C GLN A 121 10.78 -2.70 12.19
N TYR A 122 9.88 -3.28 11.40
CA TYR A 122 9.18 -4.50 11.77
C TYR A 122 10.10 -5.71 11.58
N ARG A 123 10.29 -6.49 12.62
CA ARG A 123 11.02 -7.76 12.60
C ARG A 123 10.06 -8.94 12.76
N PRO A 124 10.47 -10.15 12.38
CA PRO A 124 9.73 -11.33 12.74
C PRO A 124 9.52 -11.42 14.26
N LEU A 125 8.43 -12.04 14.68
CA LEU A 125 8.14 -12.30 16.08
C LEU A 125 9.21 -13.24 16.66
N THR A 126 9.62 -12.98 17.88
CA THR A 126 10.40 -13.97 18.65
C THR A 126 9.52 -15.18 19.03
N ALA A 127 10.14 -16.26 19.45
CA ALA A 127 9.43 -17.45 19.91
C ALA A 127 8.45 -17.12 21.05
N ALA A 128 8.91 -16.31 22.03
CA ALA A 128 8.07 -15.89 23.17
C ALA A 128 6.89 -15.00 22.72
N GLU A 129 7.11 -14.07 21.79
CA GLU A 129 6.04 -13.21 21.25
C GLU A 129 5.03 -14.05 20.46
N THR A 130 5.50 -15.01 19.64
CA THR A 130 4.61 -15.92 18.91
C THR A 130 3.76 -16.74 19.87
N GLN A 131 4.40 -17.28 20.93
CA GLN A 131 3.69 -18.02 21.96
C GLN A 131 2.64 -17.17 22.66
N ASN A 132 3.01 -16.02 23.18
CA ASN A 132 2.06 -15.10 23.84
C ASN A 132 0.90 -14.70 22.93
N PHE A 133 1.19 -14.54 21.62
CA PHE A 133 0.20 -14.18 20.63
C PHE A 133 -0.86 -15.29 20.44
N LEU A 134 -0.39 -16.54 20.34
CA LEU A 134 -1.27 -17.72 20.20
C LEU A 134 -2.00 -18.05 21.50
N GLU A 135 -1.35 -17.92 22.66
CA GLU A 135 -1.97 -18.10 23.98
C GLU A 135 -3.04 -17.03 24.25
N GLY A 136 -2.89 -15.84 23.69
CA GLY A 136 -3.88 -14.78 23.72
C GLY A 136 -5.13 -15.06 22.86
N GLY A 137 -5.20 -16.23 22.22
CA GLY A 137 -6.34 -16.65 21.41
C GLY A 137 -6.42 -15.97 20.04
N TRP A 138 -5.28 -15.45 19.55
CA TRP A 138 -5.27 -14.89 18.20
C TRP A 138 -5.44 -15.97 17.13
N ALA A 139 -6.32 -15.68 16.19
CA ALA A 139 -6.53 -16.46 14.98
C ALA A 139 -6.77 -15.50 13.78
N PRO A 140 -6.49 -15.94 12.54
CA PRO A 140 -6.87 -15.18 11.34
C PRO A 140 -8.37 -14.89 11.27
N ASP A 141 -8.76 -13.86 10.54
CA ASP A 141 -10.16 -13.55 10.30
C ASP A 141 -10.89 -14.74 9.65
N GLY A 142 -12.02 -15.13 10.23
CA GLY A 142 -12.80 -16.26 9.76
C GLY A 142 -12.27 -17.63 10.19
N VAL A 143 -11.18 -17.70 10.94
CA VAL A 143 -10.63 -18.94 11.49
C VAL A 143 -11.13 -19.13 12.93
N THR A 144 -11.77 -20.27 13.18
CA THR A 144 -12.24 -20.65 14.51
C THR A 144 -11.40 -21.81 15.02
N LEU A 145 -10.53 -21.51 15.94
CA LEU A 145 -9.74 -22.53 16.64
C LEU A 145 -10.30 -22.73 18.05
N PRO A 146 -10.37 -23.99 18.54
CA PRO A 146 -10.83 -24.24 19.90
C PRO A 146 -9.89 -23.60 20.94
N GLY A 147 -10.39 -23.08 22.04
CA GLY A 147 -9.58 -22.47 23.11
C GLY A 147 -8.64 -23.49 23.80
N LYS A 148 -7.40 -23.10 24.10
CA LYS A 148 -6.33 -23.93 24.70
C LYS A 148 -5.85 -25.11 23.84
N LEU A 149 -5.52 -24.82 22.60
CA LEU A 149 -5.18 -25.80 21.59
C LEU A 149 -3.75 -26.26 21.57
N PHE A 150 -2.87 -25.39 21.98
CA PHE A 150 -1.46 -25.60 21.70
C PHE A 150 -0.73 -26.04 22.96
N ASN A 151 -0.42 -27.35 23.03
CA ASN A 151 0.56 -27.82 24.01
C ASN A 151 1.97 -27.31 23.61
N ALA A 152 2.95 -27.50 24.49
CA ALA A 152 4.31 -26.99 24.29
C ALA A 152 4.97 -27.51 23.01
N ASP A 153 4.69 -28.76 22.64
CA ASP A 153 5.28 -29.41 21.45
C ASP A 153 4.71 -28.82 20.16
N ILE A 154 3.39 -28.65 20.11
CA ILE A 154 2.70 -28.02 18.98
C ILE A 154 3.15 -26.57 18.82
N MET A 155 3.24 -25.83 19.94
CA MET A 155 3.70 -24.45 19.94
C MET A 155 5.12 -24.33 19.40
N SER A 156 6.02 -25.19 19.89
CA SER A 156 7.41 -25.26 19.42
C SER A 156 7.50 -25.59 17.93
N ALA A 157 6.64 -26.47 17.43
CA ALA A 157 6.57 -26.80 16.01
C ALA A 157 6.11 -25.59 15.18
N ILE A 158 5.04 -24.89 15.59
CA ILE A 158 4.54 -23.69 14.91
C ILE A 158 5.62 -22.61 14.84
N VAL A 159 6.28 -22.31 15.96
CA VAL A 159 7.37 -21.32 16.03
C VAL A 159 8.49 -21.68 15.07
N ARG A 160 8.94 -22.95 15.08
CA ARG A 160 10.00 -23.43 14.19
C ARG A 160 9.62 -23.35 12.72
N MET A 161 8.38 -23.67 12.38
CA MET A 161 7.87 -23.67 11.00
C MET A 161 7.70 -22.26 10.45
N THR A 162 7.30 -21.33 11.28
CA THR A 162 6.98 -19.95 10.84
C THR A 162 8.16 -18.99 10.97
N GLY A 163 9.14 -19.31 11.83
CA GLY A 163 10.27 -18.41 12.12
C GLY A 163 9.84 -17.03 12.59
N GLY A 164 8.64 -16.90 13.16
CA GLY A 164 8.05 -15.63 13.57
C GLY A 164 7.49 -14.78 12.42
N ASN A 165 7.47 -15.30 11.20
CA ASN A 165 6.85 -14.62 10.07
C ASN A 165 5.32 -14.64 10.20
N PHE A 166 4.74 -13.47 10.42
CA PHE A 166 3.31 -13.33 10.68
C PHE A 166 2.43 -13.81 9.51
N ARG A 167 2.83 -13.55 8.27
CA ARG A 167 2.09 -14.03 7.09
C ARG A 167 2.10 -15.55 7.02
N LEU A 168 3.24 -16.17 7.31
CA LEU A 168 3.36 -17.63 7.31
C LEU A 168 2.58 -18.24 8.46
N LEU A 169 2.61 -17.62 9.65
CA LEU A 169 1.80 -18.00 10.81
C LEU A 169 0.30 -17.96 10.47
N ASN A 170 -0.16 -16.87 9.89
CA ASN A 170 -1.56 -16.72 9.46
C ASN A 170 -1.98 -17.84 8.50
N ARG A 171 -1.17 -18.12 7.48
CA ARG A 171 -1.45 -19.18 6.50
C ARG A 171 -1.44 -20.56 7.15
N LEU A 172 -0.50 -20.82 8.07
CA LEU A 172 -0.41 -22.10 8.76
C LEU A 172 -1.65 -22.35 9.61
N LEU A 173 -2.11 -21.36 10.38
CA LEU A 173 -3.30 -21.49 11.23
C LEU A 173 -4.58 -21.72 10.39
N THR A 174 -4.71 -21.03 9.27
CA THR A 174 -5.81 -21.27 8.32
C THR A 174 -5.78 -22.71 7.77
N GLN A 175 -4.60 -23.25 7.47
CA GLN A 175 -4.52 -24.62 7.00
C GLN A 175 -4.76 -25.66 8.12
N ILE A 176 -4.31 -25.39 9.35
CA ILE A 176 -4.62 -26.22 10.51
C ILE A 176 -6.14 -26.34 10.68
N GLU A 177 -6.88 -25.23 10.68
CA GLU A 177 -8.33 -25.25 10.76
C GLU A 177 -8.95 -26.08 9.64
N ARG A 178 -8.48 -25.90 8.40
CA ARG A 178 -8.99 -26.65 7.24
C ARG A 178 -8.74 -28.15 7.37
N VAL A 179 -7.55 -28.56 7.84
CA VAL A 179 -7.23 -29.98 8.06
C VAL A 179 -8.10 -30.54 9.17
N MET A 180 -8.35 -29.77 10.24
CA MET A 180 -9.26 -30.17 11.32
C MET A 180 -10.68 -30.38 10.81
N GLN A 181 -11.20 -29.46 10.01
CA GLN A 181 -12.55 -29.58 9.41
C GLN A 181 -12.68 -30.80 8.49
N VAL A 182 -11.65 -31.07 7.67
CA VAL A 182 -11.66 -32.25 6.78
C VAL A 182 -11.64 -33.56 7.55
N ASN A 183 -10.93 -33.59 8.69
CA ASN A 183 -10.81 -34.79 9.52
C ASN A 183 -11.88 -34.88 10.62
N ASP A 184 -12.83 -33.97 10.64
CA ASP A 184 -13.90 -33.88 11.65
C ASP A 184 -13.36 -33.96 13.10
N THR A 185 -12.30 -33.22 13.37
CA THR A 185 -11.64 -33.19 14.67
C THR A 185 -11.63 -31.81 15.28
N MET A 186 -11.77 -31.77 16.62
CA MET A 186 -11.74 -30.53 17.40
C MET A 186 -10.40 -30.38 18.17
N GLU A 187 -9.46 -31.30 17.99
CA GLU A 187 -8.18 -31.30 18.68
C GLU A 187 -7.04 -31.06 17.66
N VAL A 188 -6.13 -30.16 17.99
CA VAL A 188 -4.91 -29.99 17.22
C VAL A 188 -3.87 -31.01 17.71
N SER A 189 -3.35 -31.81 16.79
CA SER A 189 -2.22 -32.72 17.02
C SER A 189 -1.02 -32.25 16.20
N LEU A 190 0.15 -32.73 16.55
CA LEU A 190 1.38 -32.49 15.79
C LEU A 190 1.22 -32.95 14.33
N ALA A 191 0.56 -34.10 14.12
CA ALA A 191 0.28 -34.62 12.77
C ALA A 191 -0.57 -33.67 11.93
N ILE A 192 -1.55 -32.98 12.53
CA ILE A 192 -2.37 -31.97 11.86
C ILE A 192 -1.53 -30.76 11.47
N VAL A 193 -0.64 -30.32 12.36
CA VAL A 193 0.26 -29.17 12.07
C VAL A 193 1.25 -29.52 10.95
N GLU A 194 1.77 -30.72 10.93
CA GLU A 194 2.66 -31.18 9.86
C GLU A 194 1.92 -31.33 8.52
N ALA A 195 0.74 -31.93 8.51
CA ALA A 195 -0.10 -32.01 7.32
C ALA A 195 -0.48 -30.60 6.78
N ALA A 196 -0.80 -29.69 7.67
CA ALA A 196 -1.07 -28.29 7.30
C ALA A 196 0.18 -27.62 6.68
N ARG A 197 1.36 -27.87 7.22
CA ARG A 197 2.63 -27.38 6.66
C ARG A 197 2.89 -27.93 5.26
N GLU A 198 2.71 -29.23 5.04
CA GLU A 198 2.93 -29.86 3.73
C GLU A 198 2.02 -29.27 2.63
N SER A 199 0.81 -28.85 3.02
CA SER A 199 -0.12 -28.19 2.10
C SER A 199 0.25 -26.72 1.79
N LEU A 200 1.18 -26.13 2.58
CA LEU A 200 1.68 -24.78 2.30
C LEU A 200 2.75 -24.86 1.22
N VAL A 201 2.52 -24.13 0.12
CA VAL A 201 3.58 -23.83 -0.85
C VAL A 201 4.53 -22.84 -0.17
N VAL A 202 5.51 -23.34 0.52
CA VAL A 202 6.60 -22.55 1.09
C VAL A 202 7.62 -22.37 -0.03
N GLY A 203 7.77 -21.14 -0.52
CA GLY A 203 8.89 -20.84 -1.40
C GLY A 203 10.17 -21.18 -0.65
N GLN A 204 11.03 -22.01 -1.23
CA GLN A 204 12.37 -22.24 -0.71
C GLN A 204 13.10 -20.89 -0.79
N THR A 205 13.45 -20.32 0.36
CA THR A 205 14.37 -19.19 0.50
C THR A 205 15.78 -19.72 0.59
#